data_bca8e863b5a5d5be0810993362ae6f05
#
_entry.id   bca8e863b5a5d5be0810993362ae6f05
#
_cell.length_a   1.000
_cell.length_b   1.000
_cell.length_c   1.000
_cell.angle_alpha   90.00
_cell.angle_beta   90.00
_cell.angle_gamma   90.00
#
_symmetry.space_group_name_H-M   'P 1'
#
loop_
_entity.id
_entity.type
_entity.pdbx_description
1 polymer ?
#
loop_
_entity_poly.entity_id
_entity_poly.type
_entity_poly.pdbx_seq_one_letter_code
_entity_poly.pdbx_strand_id
1 'polypeptide(L)'
;MGFIAMVLTAVVLVHYYLWRRLVKDTTVPGRARVVLTAALVALAALLIVMRAGERLTWGHLLAWPGYLWLAVMFYLFVFLVVLEIPRALALLAVRRAGRRAPEREPERVAVPATAGSAGSTVAGPGAAGMPDSPDVAGSPDATGAAGTEGSQDATRGPGAAGASDAGGDPAGPRGPAGAPVGRRLFIGRTVAAVAGVGALAAVGSGVRTALGDPVIESAGVRLPRLDPRLNGLRLAVVSDIHLGPLTGVGHTERIVRMINSLEADVVAIVGDLVDGTVAELGPQAKPLRNLESRYGSYFVTGNHEYYTAGGPGEWIEELRQLGVRPLQNERVEIAHAGAVLDLAGVNDISGGPADGASGGPDFERALGGRDRSRSTVLLAHQPVQADEAARYGVDLQLSGHTHGGQMAPFNLLVSLQQPIVSGFGQVGDTRVYVTRGAGFWGPPVRVGAPPEITLLELRG
;
A
#
# COMPACT_ATOMS: atom_id res chain seq x y z
N MET A 1 -13.71 -12.54 -10.32
CA MET A 1 -12.62 -13.53 -10.08
C MET A 1 -11.24 -12.99 -10.50
N GLY A 2 -11.08 -12.37 -11.68
CA GLY A 2 -9.78 -11.89 -12.17
C GLY A 2 -9.10 -10.83 -11.30
N PHE A 3 -9.85 -9.85 -10.78
CA PHE A 3 -9.32 -8.79 -9.92
C PHE A 3 -8.74 -9.32 -8.61
N ILE A 4 -9.45 -10.22 -7.92
CA ILE A 4 -8.98 -10.83 -6.66
C ILE A 4 -7.71 -11.64 -6.92
N ALA A 5 -7.66 -12.43 -7.99
CA ALA A 5 -6.47 -13.19 -8.36
C ALA A 5 -5.28 -12.27 -8.65
N MET A 6 -5.50 -11.14 -9.34
CA MET A 6 -4.47 -10.13 -9.60
C MET A 6 -3.92 -9.53 -8.31
N VAL A 7 -4.78 -9.13 -7.38
CA VAL A 7 -4.37 -8.55 -6.09
C VAL A 7 -3.59 -9.56 -5.25
N LEU A 8 -4.07 -10.81 -5.14
CA LEU A 8 -3.36 -11.87 -4.42
C LEU A 8 -1.98 -12.15 -5.03
N THR A 9 -1.90 -12.18 -6.36
CA THR A 9 -0.62 -12.36 -7.07
C THR A 9 0.34 -11.22 -6.75
N ALA A 10 -0.13 -9.98 -6.78
CA ALA A 10 0.69 -8.81 -6.45
C ALA A 10 1.19 -8.89 -4.99
N VAL A 11 0.33 -9.25 -4.04
CA VAL A 11 0.71 -9.42 -2.63
C VAL A 11 1.80 -10.50 -2.48
N VAL A 12 1.65 -11.64 -3.13
CA VAL A 12 2.65 -12.73 -3.10
C VAL A 12 3.98 -12.28 -3.70
N LEU A 13 3.97 -11.62 -4.86
CA LEU A 13 5.17 -11.13 -5.52
C LEU A 13 5.91 -10.10 -4.68
N VAL A 14 5.19 -9.15 -4.07
CA VAL A 14 5.77 -8.14 -3.18
C VAL A 14 6.39 -8.82 -1.96
N HIS A 15 5.68 -9.75 -1.29
CA HIS A 15 6.24 -10.47 -0.12
C HIS A 15 7.45 -11.31 -0.50
N TYR A 16 7.45 -11.96 -1.66
CA TYR A 16 8.63 -12.68 -2.15
C TYR A 16 9.82 -11.73 -2.37
N TYR A 17 9.59 -10.56 -2.95
CA TYR A 17 10.62 -9.54 -3.14
C TYR A 17 11.15 -9.03 -1.78
N LEU A 18 10.26 -8.72 -0.83
CA LEU A 18 10.64 -8.32 0.53
C LEU A 18 11.44 -9.44 1.23
N TRP A 19 10.99 -10.69 1.15
CA TRP A 19 11.74 -11.83 1.69
C TRP A 19 13.15 -11.92 1.12
N ARG A 20 13.28 -11.76 -0.20
CA ARG A 20 14.59 -11.80 -0.86
C ARG A 20 15.50 -10.70 -0.33
N ARG A 21 14.99 -9.45 -0.18
CA ARG A 21 15.78 -8.28 0.19
C ARG A 21 16.02 -8.14 1.69
N LEU A 22 14.99 -8.37 2.50
CA LEU A 22 15.05 -8.16 3.94
C LEU A 22 15.49 -9.40 4.73
N VAL A 23 15.30 -10.61 4.16
CA VAL A 23 15.64 -11.85 4.86
C VAL A 23 16.82 -12.56 4.20
N LYS A 24 16.69 -12.96 2.93
CA LYS A 24 17.71 -13.74 2.25
C LYS A 24 19.03 -13.00 2.09
N ASP A 25 19.01 -11.73 1.67
CA ASP A 25 20.18 -10.90 1.39
C ASP A 25 20.83 -10.33 2.66
N THR A 26 20.16 -10.40 3.84
CA THR A 26 20.63 -9.82 5.11
C THR A 26 21.05 -10.85 6.15
N THR A 27 20.68 -12.14 5.96
CA THR A 27 20.95 -13.20 6.92
C THR A 27 21.74 -14.36 6.28
N VAL A 28 22.51 -15.04 7.11
CA VAL A 28 23.08 -16.35 6.76
C VAL A 28 22.05 -17.44 7.06
N PRO A 29 22.14 -18.63 6.42
CA PRO A 29 21.30 -19.77 6.77
C PRO A 29 21.39 -20.09 8.26
N GLY A 30 20.25 -20.25 8.93
CA GLY A 30 20.17 -20.50 10.37
C GLY A 30 18.85 -20.05 10.99
N ARG A 31 18.72 -20.15 12.31
CA ARG A 31 17.49 -19.84 13.06
C ARG A 31 16.92 -18.45 12.76
N ALA A 32 17.79 -17.42 12.68
CA ALA A 32 17.34 -16.06 12.38
C ALA A 32 16.61 -15.96 11.03
N ARG A 33 17.12 -16.65 9.98
CA ARG A 33 16.45 -16.66 8.66
C ARG A 33 15.09 -17.34 8.75
N VAL A 34 14.98 -18.46 9.48
CA VAL A 34 13.70 -19.17 9.66
C VAL A 34 12.68 -18.29 10.37
N VAL A 35 13.08 -17.67 11.49
CA VAL A 35 12.18 -16.77 12.26
C VAL A 35 11.70 -15.59 11.42
N LEU A 36 12.60 -14.91 10.72
CA LEU A 36 12.22 -13.77 9.87
C LEU A 36 11.33 -14.18 8.69
N THR A 37 11.58 -15.37 8.11
CA THR A 37 10.71 -15.91 7.07
C THR A 37 9.32 -16.21 7.62
N ALA A 38 9.24 -16.87 8.78
CA ALA A 38 7.96 -17.16 9.43
C ALA A 38 7.19 -15.88 9.79
N ALA A 39 7.88 -14.86 10.30
CA ALA A 39 7.28 -13.57 10.58
C ALA A 39 6.70 -12.91 9.32
N LEU A 40 7.43 -12.91 8.21
CA LEU A 40 6.95 -12.32 6.96
C LEU A 40 5.77 -13.12 6.37
N VAL A 41 5.77 -14.43 6.48
CA VAL A 41 4.64 -15.28 6.07
C VAL A 41 3.42 -15.01 6.95
N ALA A 42 3.59 -14.85 8.26
CA ALA A 42 2.51 -14.48 9.17
C ALA A 42 1.92 -13.10 8.83
N LEU A 43 2.76 -12.12 8.47
CA LEU A 43 2.32 -10.80 8.02
C LEU A 43 1.58 -10.84 6.67
N ALA A 44 1.98 -11.71 5.76
CA ALA A 44 1.24 -11.95 4.53
C ALA A 44 -0.13 -12.59 4.81
N ALA A 45 -0.16 -13.59 5.70
CA ALA A 45 -1.39 -14.23 6.13
C ALA A 45 -2.33 -13.25 6.85
N LEU A 46 -1.79 -12.32 7.63
CA LEU A 46 -2.57 -11.27 8.31
C LEU A 46 -3.42 -10.46 7.31
N LEU A 47 -2.88 -10.08 6.14
CA LEU A 47 -3.65 -9.34 5.12
C LEU A 47 -4.83 -10.16 4.59
N ILE A 48 -4.61 -11.47 4.38
CA ILE A 48 -5.67 -12.37 3.90
C ILE A 48 -6.75 -12.55 4.97
N VAL A 49 -6.32 -12.81 6.21
CA VAL A 49 -7.25 -13.02 7.34
C VAL A 49 -8.02 -11.75 7.67
N MET A 50 -7.38 -10.58 7.66
CA MET A 50 -8.03 -9.28 7.82
C MET A 50 -9.14 -9.12 6.77
N ARG A 51 -8.82 -9.33 5.48
CA ARG A 51 -9.79 -9.16 4.38
C ARG A 51 -10.95 -10.17 4.47
N ALA A 52 -10.67 -11.42 4.82
CA ALA A 52 -11.69 -12.44 5.01
C ALA A 52 -12.54 -12.18 6.27
N GLY A 53 -11.94 -11.57 7.28
CA GLY A 53 -12.56 -11.28 8.57
C GLY A 53 -13.41 -10.02 8.62
N GLU A 54 -13.39 -9.16 7.60
CA GLU A 54 -14.15 -7.89 7.58
C GLU A 54 -15.65 -8.08 7.87
N ARG A 55 -16.20 -9.23 7.50
CA ARG A 55 -17.61 -9.59 7.74
C ARG A 55 -17.87 -10.29 9.08
N LEU A 56 -16.82 -10.49 9.89
CA LEU A 56 -16.91 -11.20 11.16
C LEU A 56 -16.83 -10.19 12.32
N THR A 57 -17.53 -10.49 13.42
CA THR A 57 -17.60 -9.62 14.60
C THR A 57 -16.23 -9.25 15.21
N TRP A 58 -15.23 -10.10 15.04
CA TRP A 58 -13.86 -9.88 15.53
C TRP A 58 -12.92 -9.25 14.48
N GLY A 59 -13.37 -9.09 13.23
CA GLY A 59 -12.55 -8.58 12.12
C GLY A 59 -11.95 -7.19 12.37
N HIS A 60 -12.69 -6.33 13.09
CA HIS A 60 -12.23 -5.00 13.49
C HIS A 60 -10.91 -5.03 14.29
N LEU A 61 -10.65 -6.11 15.06
CA LEU A 61 -9.41 -6.25 15.85
C LEU A 61 -8.17 -6.38 14.96
N LEU A 62 -8.33 -6.93 13.75
CA LEU A 62 -7.26 -7.12 12.79
C LEU A 62 -7.10 -5.94 11.82
N ALA A 63 -8.05 -5.01 11.79
CA ALA A 63 -8.04 -3.88 10.88
C ALA A 63 -6.77 -3.01 11.09
N TRP A 64 -6.49 -2.60 12.33
CA TRP A 64 -5.31 -1.80 12.64
C TRP A 64 -3.99 -2.47 12.25
N PRO A 65 -3.66 -3.67 12.79
CA PRO A 65 -2.38 -4.29 12.44
C PRO A 65 -2.28 -4.66 10.96
N GLY A 66 -3.38 -5.05 10.32
CA GLY A 66 -3.39 -5.40 8.91
C GLY A 66 -3.16 -4.19 8.00
N TYR A 67 -3.88 -3.12 8.20
CA TYR A 67 -3.71 -1.90 7.41
C TYR A 67 -2.37 -1.22 7.67
N LEU A 68 -1.87 -1.20 8.90
CA LEU A 68 -0.52 -0.71 9.18
C LEU A 68 0.54 -1.55 8.48
N TRP A 69 0.41 -2.87 8.49
CA TRP A 69 1.32 -3.72 7.72
C TRP A 69 1.23 -3.46 6.22
N LEU A 70 0.03 -3.27 5.68
CA LEU A 70 -0.14 -2.92 4.26
C LEU A 70 0.63 -1.64 3.89
N ALA A 71 0.55 -0.60 4.72
CA ALA A 71 1.30 0.64 4.51
C ALA A 71 2.82 0.45 4.64
N VAL A 72 3.27 -0.28 5.67
CA VAL A 72 4.69 -0.58 5.87
C VAL A 72 5.23 -1.40 4.70
N MET A 73 4.50 -2.43 4.26
CA MET A 73 4.83 -3.26 3.11
C MET A 73 4.99 -2.42 1.84
N PHE A 74 4.05 -1.50 1.59
CA PHE A 74 4.10 -0.60 0.45
C PHE A 74 5.35 0.27 0.47
N TYR A 75 5.65 0.95 1.58
CA TYR A 75 6.83 1.80 1.66
C TYR A 75 8.14 1.02 1.68
N LEU A 76 8.19 -0.16 2.31
CA LEU A 76 9.34 -1.05 2.18
C LEU A 76 9.60 -1.41 0.72
N PHE A 77 8.56 -1.75 -0.03
CA PHE A 77 8.66 -2.04 -1.45
C PHE A 77 9.17 -0.82 -2.23
N VAL A 78 8.59 0.36 -2.04
CA VAL A 78 8.98 1.60 -2.73
C VAL A 78 10.44 1.94 -2.45
N PHE A 79 10.86 1.99 -1.17
CA PHE A 79 12.24 2.32 -0.81
C PHE A 79 13.23 1.28 -1.32
N LEU A 80 12.91 0.00 -1.23
CA LEU A 80 13.79 -1.04 -1.75
C LEU A 80 13.95 -0.97 -3.27
N VAL A 81 12.88 -0.69 -4.00
CA VAL A 81 12.94 -0.50 -5.47
C VAL A 81 13.83 0.70 -5.82
N VAL A 82 13.66 1.83 -5.14
CA VAL A 82 14.51 3.02 -5.33
C VAL A 82 15.98 2.70 -5.01
N LEU A 83 16.23 1.93 -3.96
CA LEU A 83 17.57 1.55 -3.51
C LEU A 83 18.22 0.45 -4.36
N GLU A 84 17.51 -0.17 -5.32
CA GLU A 84 18.13 -1.17 -6.22
C GLU A 84 19.26 -0.57 -7.06
N ILE A 85 19.13 0.68 -7.51
CA ILE A 85 20.17 1.35 -8.32
C ILE A 85 21.46 1.53 -7.52
N PRO A 86 21.49 2.23 -6.37
CA PRO A 86 22.71 2.39 -5.58
C PRO A 86 23.26 1.04 -5.10
N ARG A 87 22.38 0.07 -4.75
CA ARG A 87 22.80 -1.28 -4.40
C ARG A 87 23.53 -1.98 -5.56
N ALA A 88 22.99 -1.93 -6.75
CA ALA A 88 23.61 -2.53 -7.94
C ALA A 88 24.98 -1.91 -8.24
N LEU A 89 25.08 -0.58 -8.15
CA LEU A 89 26.34 0.15 -8.31
C LEU A 89 27.37 -0.25 -7.25
N ALA A 90 26.99 -0.32 -5.98
CA ALA A 90 27.87 -0.76 -4.89
C ALA A 90 28.38 -2.19 -5.11
N LEU A 91 27.48 -3.13 -5.50
CA LEU A 91 27.86 -4.50 -5.80
C LEU A 91 28.80 -4.60 -7.02
N LEU A 92 28.59 -3.78 -8.03
CA LEU A 92 29.47 -3.71 -9.20
C LEU A 92 30.88 -3.19 -8.82
N ALA A 93 30.94 -2.14 -7.99
CA ALA A 93 32.20 -1.62 -7.47
C ALA A 93 32.97 -2.68 -6.66
N VAL A 94 32.29 -3.43 -5.77
CA VAL A 94 32.91 -4.54 -5.03
C VAL A 94 33.45 -5.63 -5.96
N ARG A 95 32.71 -5.99 -7.01
CA ARG A 95 33.16 -6.97 -8.01
C ARG A 95 34.39 -6.50 -8.78
N ARG A 96 34.42 -5.22 -9.18
CA ARG A 96 35.56 -4.63 -9.89
C ARG A 96 36.81 -4.55 -9.01
N ALA A 97 36.66 -4.14 -7.74
CA ALA A 97 37.75 -4.10 -6.79
C ALA A 97 38.35 -5.49 -6.50
N GLY A 98 37.50 -6.53 -6.41
CA GLY A 98 37.98 -7.92 -6.24
C GLY A 98 38.73 -8.49 -7.44
N ARG A 99 38.45 -7.98 -8.66
CA ARG A 99 39.21 -8.38 -9.89
C ARG A 99 40.54 -7.67 -10.03
N ARG A 100 40.74 -6.55 -9.33
CA ARG A 100 41.98 -5.76 -9.36
C ARG A 100 42.96 -6.08 -8.25
N ALA A 101 42.58 -6.92 -7.28
CA ALA A 101 43.49 -7.41 -6.25
C ALA A 101 44.56 -8.28 -6.93
N PRO A 102 45.87 -7.93 -6.88
CA PRO A 102 46.91 -8.78 -7.43
C PRO A 102 46.88 -10.12 -6.71
N GLU A 103 47.00 -11.21 -7.49
CA GLU A 103 47.25 -12.54 -6.98
C GLU A 103 48.48 -12.44 -6.06
N ARG A 104 48.31 -12.60 -4.76
CA ARG A 104 49.47 -12.73 -3.85
C ARG A 104 50.18 -13.99 -4.30
N GLU A 105 51.32 -13.81 -4.95
CA GLU A 105 52.29 -14.87 -5.19
C GLU A 105 52.49 -15.65 -3.88
N PRO A 106 52.37 -16.98 -3.88
CA PRO A 106 52.62 -17.74 -2.65
C PRO A 106 54.07 -17.49 -2.23
N GLU A 107 54.23 -16.88 -1.08
CA GLU A 107 55.55 -16.67 -0.44
C GLU A 107 56.25 -18.04 -0.39
N ARG A 108 57.25 -18.23 -1.26
CA ARG A 108 58.09 -19.39 -1.25
C ARG A 108 58.80 -19.43 0.11
N VAL A 109 58.32 -20.27 0.99
CA VAL A 109 59.05 -20.61 2.20
C VAL A 109 60.41 -21.13 1.78
N ALA A 110 61.46 -20.32 1.92
CA ALA A 110 62.85 -20.76 1.76
C ALA A 110 63.15 -21.81 2.81
N VAL A 111 63.31 -23.03 2.38
CA VAL A 111 63.81 -24.09 3.23
C VAL A 111 65.32 -23.82 3.45
N PRO A 112 65.81 -23.73 4.69
CA PRO A 112 67.25 -23.54 4.93
C PRO A 112 67.99 -24.79 4.48
N ALA A 113 68.97 -24.60 3.57
CA ALA A 113 69.91 -25.66 3.20
C ALA A 113 70.79 -26.02 4.37
N THR A 114 70.66 -27.21 4.90
CA THR A 114 71.63 -27.83 5.81
C THR A 114 72.80 -28.33 4.98
N ALA A 115 73.98 -27.71 5.19
CA ALA A 115 75.26 -28.18 4.70
C ALA A 115 75.72 -29.41 5.54
N GLY A 116 76.24 -30.42 4.84
CA GLY A 116 76.93 -31.49 5.52
C GLY A 116 77.24 -32.69 4.61
N SER A 117 78.40 -32.63 4.06
CA SER A 117 79.58 -33.54 4.03
C SER A 117 79.53 -34.78 3.13
N ALA A 118 80.36 -34.74 2.18
CA ALA A 118 81.33 -35.62 1.56
C ALA A 118 81.25 -37.15 1.75
N GLY A 119 81.40 -37.88 0.64
CA GLY A 119 81.90 -39.25 0.64
C GLY A 119 81.52 -40.06 -0.60
N SER A 120 82.32 -39.99 -1.64
CA SER A 120 83.11 -40.99 -2.39
C SER A 120 82.38 -42.15 -3.12
N THR A 121 82.53 -42.08 -4.41
CA THR A 121 82.89 -43.12 -5.45
C THR A 121 82.18 -44.49 -5.44
N VAL A 122 81.64 -44.92 -6.59
CA VAL A 122 82.25 -45.88 -7.56
C VAL A 122 81.19 -46.24 -8.64
N ALA A 123 81.73 -46.49 -9.83
CA ALA A 123 81.20 -46.66 -11.17
C ALA A 123 80.21 -47.81 -11.46
N GLY A 124 79.35 -47.54 -12.38
CA GLY A 124 79.01 -48.18 -13.66
C GLY A 124 78.45 -49.57 -13.75
N PRO A 125 78.11 -50.09 -14.93
CA PRO A 125 76.97 -49.63 -15.79
C PRO A 125 76.06 -50.82 -16.23
N GLY A 126 75.00 -50.55 -16.93
CA GLY A 126 74.36 -51.65 -17.79
C GLY A 126 72.83 -51.65 -17.82
N ALA A 127 72.32 -51.19 -18.85
CA ALA A 127 71.61 -51.78 -19.99
C ALA A 127 70.11 -52.11 -19.76
N ALA A 128 69.33 -51.46 -20.51
CA ALA A 128 68.34 -51.93 -21.50
C ALA A 128 67.10 -52.73 -21.09
N GLY A 129 66.00 -52.28 -21.62
CA GLY A 129 64.90 -53.20 -21.98
C GLY A 129 63.51 -52.60 -21.74
N MET A 130 62.96 -51.96 -22.74
CA MET A 130 61.52 -51.91 -23.06
C MET A 130 61.10 -53.25 -23.65
N PRO A 131 59.86 -53.62 -23.95
CA PRO A 131 58.61 -52.92 -23.91
C PRO A 131 57.34 -53.78 -23.51
N ASP A 132 56.21 -53.24 -23.79
CA ASP A 132 54.90 -53.80 -24.22
C ASP A 132 53.77 -54.04 -23.23
N SER A 133 52.72 -53.28 -23.52
CA SER A 133 51.29 -53.53 -23.28
C SER A 133 50.81 -54.80 -24.06
N PRO A 134 49.61 -55.37 -24.00
CA PRO A 134 48.33 -54.68 -23.88
C PRO A 134 47.18 -55.55 -23.23
N ASP A 135 46.01 -54.84 -23.07
CA ASP A 135 44.62 -55.25 -23.34
C ASP A 135 43.84 -56.29 -22.53
N VAL A 136 42.60 -55.91 -22.31
CA VAL A 136 41.28 -56.50 -22.57
C VAL A 136 40.38 -56.82 -21.36
N ALA A 137 39.35 -56.02 -21.32
CA ALA A 137 37.89 -56.27 -21.25
C ALA A 137 37.28 -57.28 -20.27
N GLY A 138 36.13 -56.85 -19.71
CA GLY A 138 35.07 -57.80 -19.36
C GLY A 138 34.16 -57.35 -18.20
N SER A 139 33.07 -56.66 -18.51
CA SER A 139 31.79 -56.79 -17.78
C SER A 139 31.14 -58.10 -18.20
N PRO A 140 30.08 -58.69 -17.62
CA PRO A 140 28.91 -58.00 -17.03
C PRO A 140 28.16 -58.80 -15.91
N ASP A 141 27.10 -58.09 -15.45
CA ASP A 141 25.75 -58.59 -15.02
C ASP A 141 25.56 -59.47 -13.79
N ALA A 142 24.67 -59.07 -12.96
CA ALA A 142 23.22 -59.19 -12.83
C ALA A 142 22.73 -59.75 -11.47
N THR A 143 21.69 -59.10 -11.02
CA THR A 143 20.47 -59.65 -10.38
C THR A 143 20.45 -60.25 -8.98
N GLY A 144 19.48 -59.79 -8.21
CA GLY A 144 18.57 -60.62 -7.40
C GLY A 144 18.46 -60.22 -5.92
N ALA A 145 17.48 -59.48 -5.59
CA ALA A 145 16.18 -59.79 -5.01
C ALA A 145 16.13 -60.26 -3.53
N ALA A 146 15.36 -59.44 -2.78
CA ALA A 146 14.29 -59.79 -1.86
C ALA A 146 14.55 -60.46 -0.49
N GLY A 147 13.86 -59.89 0.51
CA GLY A 147 13.22 -60.66 1.58
C GLY A 147 13.56 -60.24 3.00
N THR A 148 12.70 -59.43 3.56
CA THR A 148 11.68 -59.66 4.62
C THR A 148 12.15 -59.87 6.06
N GLU A 149 11.58 -58.99 6.91
CA GLU A 149 10.89 -59.24 8.20
C GLU A 149 11.62 -59.68 9.49
N GLY A 150 11.21 -59.00 10.58
CA GLY A 150 11.05 -59.59 11.91
C GLY A 150 11.78 -58.80 13.03
N SER A 151 11.20 -57.91 13.70
CA SER A 151 10.32 -57.91 14.88
C SER A 151 10.95 -58.33 16.22
N GLN A 152 10.67 -57.49 17.25
CA GLN A 152 10.59 -57.73 18.71
C GLN A 152 11.90 -57.72 19.51
N ASP A 153 12.03 -57.09 20.55
CA ASP A 153 11.30 -56.57 21.75
C ASP A 153 12.17 -56.81 22.99
N ALA A 154 11.98 -55.96 23.98
CA ALA A 154 12.09 -56.18 25.42
C ALA A 154 13.42 -55.95 26.20
N THR A 155 13.36 -54.83 26.95
CA THR A 155 13.42 -54.71 28.41
C THR A 155 14.69 -54.91 29.21
N ARG A 156 14.85 -53.94 30.14
CA ARG A 156 15.35 -53.91 31.52
C ARG A 156 16.77 -53.44 31.80
N GLY A 157 16.78 -52.33 32.57
CA GLY A 157 17.91 -51.88 33.36
C GLY A 157 18.08 -52.66 34.68
N PRO A 158 18.60 -52.17 35.78
CA PRO A 158 19.56 -51.09 36.03
C PRO A 158 20.77 -51.54 36.89
N GLY A 159 21.76 -50.67 37.14
CA GLY A 159 22.76 -50.93 38.14
C GLY A 159 23.99 -50.04 38.16
N ALA A 160 24.00 -49.19 39.03
CA ALA A 160 24.87 -48.52 39.99
C ALA A 160 26.43 -48.48 39.80
N ALA A 161 26.87 -47.24 39.97
CA ALA A 161 28.03 -46.76 40.80
C ALA A 161 29.46 -47.18 40.47
N GLY A 162 30.32 -46.16 40.28
CA GLY A 162 31.76 -46.27 40.38
C GLY A 162 32.53 -45.06 39.89
N ALA A 163 33.14 -44.38 40.84
CA ALA A 163 33.89 -43.14 40.95
C ALA A 163 34.98 -42.85 39.91
N SER A 164 35.16 -41.53 39.72
CA SER A 164 36.43 -40.78 39.56
C SER A 164 37.46 -41.20 38.53
N ASP A 165 37.70 -40.39 37.52
CA ASP A 165 39.03 -39.78 37.40
C ASP A 165 39.01 -38.49 36.54
N ALA A 166 39.86 -37.56 36.98
CA ALA A 166 40.04 -36.25 36.37
C ALA A 166 40.81 -36.39 35.05
N GLY A 167 40.17 -35.98 33.95
CA GLY A 167 40.80 -35.87 32.65
C GLY A 167 40.32 -34.58 31.94
N GLY A 168 41.25 -33.65 31.82
CA GLY A 168 41.00 -32.31 31.22
C GLY A 168 40.35 -32.37 29.86
N ASP A 169 39.27 -31.63 29.73
CA ASP A 169 38.56 -31.38 28.50
C ASP A 169 39.46 -30.57 27.54
N PRO A 170 39.84 -31.09 26.36
CA PRO A 170 40.52 -30.28 25.38
C PRO A 170 39.49 -29.28 24.85
N ALA A 171 39.66 -27.99 25.24
CA ALA A 171 38.95 -26.89 24.67
C ALA A 171 38.96 -26.99 23.14
N GLY A 172 37.85 -27.40 22.58
CA GLY A 172 37.64 -27.40 21.14
C GLY A 172 37.90 -25.97 20.62
N PRO A 173 38.37 -25.84 19.37
CA PRO A 173 38.73 -24.54 18.83
C PRO A 173 37.55 -23.61 18.92
N ARG A 174 37.62 -22.61 19.78
CA ARG A 174 36.72 -21.44 19.78
C ARG A 174 36.85 -20.84 18.38
N GLY A 175 35.79 -21.02 17.55
CA GLY A 175 35.73 -20.38 16.25
C GLY A 175 36.08 -18.89 16.40
N PRO A 176 36.78 -18.30 15.43
CA PRO A 176 37.25 -16.93 15.54
C PRO A 176 36.08 -15.99 15.82
N ALA A 177 36.12 -15.31 16.96
CA ALA A 177 35.22 -14.23 17.28
C ALA A 177 35.33 -13.19 16.16
N GLY A 178 34.22 -12.98 15.39
CA GLY A 178 34.13 -11.89 14.44
C GLY A 178 34.74 -12.16 13.07
N ALA A 179 34.29 -13.21 12.37
CA ALA A 179 34.53 -13.26 10.93
C ALA A 179 33.98 -11.98 10.28
N PRO A 180 34.75 -11.23 9.45
CA PRO A 180 34.31 -9.98 8.87
C PRO A 180 33.06 -10.24 8.03
N VAL A 181 32.01 -9.46 8.30
CA VAL A 181 30.75 -9.50 7.53
C VAL A 181 31.10 -9.31 6.06
N GLY A 182 30.79 -10.30 5.23
CA GLY A 182 31.10 -10.21 3.82
C GLY A 182 30.51 -8.94 3.20
N ARG A 183 31.26 -8.22 2.36
CA ARG A 183 30.88 -6.93 1.76
C ARG A 183 29.45 -6.94 1.17
N ARG A 184 29.02 -8.06 0.61
CA ARG A 184 27.65 -8.23 0.09
C ARG A 184 26.59 -8.21 1.18
N LEU A 185 26.87 -8.90 2.30
CA LEU A 185 25.98 -8.94 3.45
C LEU A 185 25.87 -7.56 4.12
N PHE A 186 27.00 -6.83 4.20
CA PHE A 186 27.01 -5.46 4.67
C PHE A 186 26.12 -4.55 3.80
N ILE A 187 26.30 -4.54 2.47
CA ILE A 187 25.47 -3.77 1.56
C ILE A 187 23.97 -4.15 1.69
N GLY A 188 23.66 -5.46 1.76
CA GLY A 188 22.29 -5.93 1.95
C GLY A 188 21.66 -5.40 3.24
N ARG A 189 22.39 -5.45 4.36
CA ARG A 189 21.94 -4.95 5.67
C ARG A 189 21.76 -3.43 5.68
N THR A 190 22.69 -2.69 5.08
CA THR A 190 22.59 -1.23 4.97
C THR A 190 21.34 -0.82 4.17
N VAL A 191 21.13 -1.43 3.02
CA VAL A 191 19.94 -1.17 2.18
C VAL A 191 18.66 -1.51 2.95
N ALA A 192 18.60 -2.67 3.61
CA ALA A 192 17.44 -3.06 4.40
C ALA A 192 17.17 -2.11 5.58
N ALA A 193 18.23 -1.66 6.27
CA ALA A 193 18.10 -0.70 7.37
C ALA A 193 17.58 0.66 6.88
N VAL A 194 18.15 1.19 5.80
CA VAL A 194 17.71 2.46 5.20
C VAL A 194 16.24 2.36 4.75
N ALA A 195 15.88 1.27 4.05
CA ALA A 195 14.49 1.05 3.63
C ALA A 195 13.54 0.91 4.84
N GLY A 196 13.96 0.19 5.89
CA GLY A 196 13.16 0.00 7.10
C GLY A 196 12.92 1.32 7.84
N VAL A 197 13.98 2.10 8.07
CA VAL A 197 13.86 3.41 8.71
C VAL A 197 13.00 4.36 7.88
N GLY A 198 13.24 4.42 6.56
CA GLY A 198 12.44 5.24 5.65
C GLY A 198 10.96 4.85 5.64
N ALA A 199 10.65 3.55 5.58
CA ALA A 199 9.27 3.06 5.62
C ALA A 199 8.57 3.40 6.95
N LEU A 200 9.23 3.17 8.08
CA LEU A 200 8.66 3.50 9.40
C LEU A 200 8.46 5.00 9.59
N ALA A 201 9.40 5.82 9.12
CA ALA A 201 9.26 7.28 9.17
C ALA A 201 8.09 7.76 8.27
N ALA A 202 7.99 7.25 7.05
CA ALA A 202 6.90 7.58 6.14
C ALA A 202 5.53 7.17 6.72
N VAL A 203 5.42 5.92 7.23
CA VAL A 203 4.17 5.43 7.83
C VAL A 203 3.85 6.20 9.11
N GLY A 204 4.82 6.42 10.01
CA GLY A 204 4.60 7.16 11.26
C GLY A 204 4.14 8.60 11.03
N SER A 205 4.78 9.33 10.10
CA SER A 205 4.34 10.67 9.70
C SER A 205 2.99 10.63 8.99
N GLY A 206 2.78 9.63 8.13
CA GLY A 206 1.52 9.45 7.42
C GLY A 206 0.33 9.14 8.31
N VAL A 207 0.51 8.33 9.37
CA VAL A 207 -0.53 8.08 10.39
C VAL A 207 -0.88 9.38 11.11
N ARG A 208 0.13 10.15 11.54
CA ARG A 208 -0.11 11.44 12.18
C ARG A 208 -0.91 12.38 11.29
N THR A 209 -0.60 12.41 9.99
CA THR A 209 -1.32 13.23 9.01
C THR A 209 -2.75 12.74 8.80
N ALA A 210 -2.96 11.43 8.63
CA ALA A 210 -4.28 10.85 8.38
C ALA A 210 -5.25 11.00 9.55
N LEU A 211 -4.75 10.92 10.78
CA LEU A 211 -5.55 11.02 12.02
C LEU A 211 -5.62 12.45 12.58
N GLY A 212 -4.86 13.38 12.01
CA GLY A 212 -4.90 14.79 12.37
C GLY A 212 -6.13 15.51 11.82
N ASP A 213 -6.18 16.81 12.05
CA ASP A 213 -7.21 17.65 11.48
C ASP A 213 -7.01 17.80 9.97
N PRO A 214 -8.08 17.69 9.15
CA PRO A 214 -8.02 18.08 7.75
C PRO A 214 -7.52 19.50 7.57
N VAL A 215 -6.75 19.73 6.50
CA VAL A 215 -6.33 21.06 6.11
C VAL A 215 -7.53 21.79 5.50
N ILE A 216 -7.75 23.04 5.89
CA ILE A 216 -8.74 23.90 5.24
C ILE A 216 -8.06 24.55 4.04
N GLU A 217 -8.52 24.19 2.85
CA GLU A 217 -8.13 24.83 1.59
C GLU A 217 -9.18 25.88 1.20
N SER A 218 -8.75 27.12 0.97
CA SER A 218 -9.66 28.17 0.52
C SER A 218 -9.26 28.63 -0.88
N ALA A 219 -10.21 28.62 -1.81
CA ALA A 219 -9.94 28.99 -3.19
C ALA A 219 -11.11 29.72 -3.84
N GLY A 220 -10.80 30.72 -4.67
CA GLY A 220 -11.78 31.36 -5.53
C GLY A 220 -11.85 30.66 -6.88
N VAL A 221 -13.05 30.38 -7.35
CA VAL A 221 -13.28 29.82 -8.68
C VAL A 221 -14.05 30.81 -9.56
N ARG A 222 -13.44 31.18 -10.69
CA ARG A 222 -14.08 32.10 -11.64
C ARG A 222 -14.93 31.30 -12.61
N LEU A 223 -16.22 31.63 -12.68
CA LEU A 223 -17.20 31.07 -13.61
C LEU A 223 -17.66 32.18 -14.58
N PRO A 224 -17.30 32.10 -15.87
CA PRO A 224 -17.56 33.19 -16.82
C PRO A 224 -19.05 33.56 -16.99
N ARG A 225 -19.96 32.65 -16.69
CA ARG A 225 -21.42 32.83 -16.79
C ARG A 225 -22.09 33.12 -15.44
N LEU A 226 -21.29 33.29 -14.37
CA LEU A 226 -21.86 33.54 -13.04
C LEU A 226 -22.58 34.89 -13.02
N ASP A 227 -23.85 34.89 -12.59
CA ASP A 227 -24.55 36.17 -12.31
C ASP A 227 -23.79 36.94 -11.24
N PRO A 228 -23.48 38.22 -11.44
CA PRO A 228 -22.74 39.03 -10.48
C PRO A 228 -23.31 39.02 -9.05
N ARG A 229 -24.61 38.80 -8.88
CA ARG A 229 -25.27 38.67 -7.58
C ARG A 229 -24.89 37.43 -6.80
N LEU A 230 -24.33 36.41 -7.48
CA LEU A 230 -23.82 35.20 -6.88
C LEU A 230 -22.34 35.29 -6.50
N ASN A 231 -21.67 36.41 -6.77
CA ASN A 231 -20.30 36.64 -6.34
C ASN A 231 -20.17 36.54 -4.82
N GLY A 232 -19.17 35.80 -4.36
CA GLY A 232 -18.93 35.57 -2.94
C GLY A 232 -19.73 34.40 -2.34
N LEU A 233 -20.58 33.70 -3.12
CA LEU A 233 -21.25 32.51 -2.62
C LEU A 233 -20.20 31.43 -2.26
N ARG A 234 -20.28 30.88 -1.04
CA ARG A 234 -19.28 30.00 -0.45
C ARG A 234 -19.81 28.58 -0.35
N LEU A 235 -19.04 27.64 -0.91
CA LEU A 235 -19.35 26.21 -0.85
C LEU A 235 -18.29 25.50 -0.01
N ALA A 236 -18.67 24.84 1.09
CA ALA A 236 -17.82 23.92 1.79
C ALA A 236 -17.91 22.55 1.08
N VAL A 237 -16.82 22.08 0.52
CA VAL A 237 -16.71 20.81 -0.21
C VAL A 237 -15.95 19.81 0.65
N VAL A 238 -16.57 18.68 0.91
CA VAL A 238 -15.96 17.55 1.62
C VAL A 238 -16.28 16.26 0.88
N SER A 239 -15.38 15.31 0.88
CA SER A 239 -15.54 14.00 0.25
C SER A 239 -14.73 12.95 0.99
N ASP A 240 -14.92 11.69 0.67
CA ASP A 240 -14.05 10.60 1.10
C ASP A 240 -13.82 10.61 2.61
N ILE A 241 -14.91 10.73 3.38
CA ILE A 241 -14.87 10.73 4.86
C ILE A 241 -14.55 9.33 5.39
N HIS A 242 -15.03 8.28 4.68
CA HIS A 242 -14.80 6.87 5.00
C HIS A 242 -15.05 6.51 6.46
N LEU A 243 -16.28 6.71 6.91
CA LEU A 243 -16.70 6.15 8.19
C LEU A 243 -16.56 4.64 8.14
N GLY A 244 -15.78 4.09 9.05
CA GLY A 244 -15.40 2.68 9.00
C GLY A 244 -14.85 2.18 10.34
N PRO A 245 -14.27 0.97 10.35
CA PRO A 245 -13.82 0.33 11.59
C PRO A 245 -12.64 1.02 12.28
N LEU A 246 -11.91 1.89 11.55
CA LEU A 246 -10.76 2.62 12.08
C LEU A 246 -11.09 4.06 12.47
N THR A 247 -12.29 4.53 12.13
CA THR A 247 -12.83 5.84 12.51
C THR A 247 -13.84 5.68 13.63
N GLY A 248 -14.18 6.74 14.29
CA GLY A 248 -15.20 6.76 15.33
C GLY A 248 -16.03 8.02 15.23
N VAL A 249 -17.04 8.16 16.09
CA VAL A 249 -17.93 9.34 16.12
C VAL A 249 -17.14 10.66 16.21
N GLY A 250 -16.03 10.69 16.96
CA GLY A 250 -15.18 11.87 17.08
C GLY A 250 -14.53 12.34 15.77
N HIS A 251 -14.36 11.44 14.79
CA HIS A 251 -13.91 11.81 13.45
C HIS A 251 -14.96 12.68 12.74
N THR A 252 -16.20 12.23 12.73
CA THR A 252 -17.32 12.98 12.12
C THR A 252 -17.59 14.29 12.86
N GLU A 253 -17.60 14.27 14.20
CA GLU A 253 -17.77 15.47 15.01
C GLU A 253 -16.73 16.55 14.71
N ARG A 254 -15.48 16.12 14.53
CA ARG A 254 -14.39 17.03 14.16
C ARG A 254 -14.62 17.65 12.79
N ILE A 255 -14.94 16.84 11.78
CA ILE A 255 -15.23 17.29 10.42
C ILE A 255 -16.39 18.28 10.41
N VAL A 256 -17.50 17.95 11.08
CA VAL A 256 -18.67 18.83 11.17
C VAL A 256 -18.32 20.15 11.85
N ARG A 257 -17.60 20.15 12.97
CA ARG A 257 -17.17 21.41 13.62
C ARG A 257 -16.30 22.25 12.70
N MET A 258 -15.40 21.64 11.94
CA MET A 258 -14.54 22.35 10.98
C MET A 258 -15.35 22.94 9.83
N ILE A 259 -16.31 22.18 9.26
CA ILE A 259 -17.20 22.68 8.20
C ILE A 259 -18.01 23.87 8.70
N ASN A 260 -18.64 23.75 9.88
CA ASN A 260 -19.46 24.83 10.45
C ASN A 260 -18.65 26.11 10.72
N SER A 261 -17.38 25.98 11.13
CA SER A 261 -16.49 27.12 11.33
C SER A 261 -16.17 27.90 10.05
N LEU A 262 -16.44 27.33 8.87
CA LEU A 262 -16.27 28.00 7.59
C LEU A 262 -17.44 28.93 7.24
N GLU A 263 -18.58 28.84 7.95
CA GLU A 263 -19.78 29.63 7.68
C GLU A 263 -20.17 29.64 6.18
N ALA A 264 -20.17 28.44 5.58
CA ALA A 264 -20.44 28.27 4.16
C ALA A 264 -21.95 28.45 3.85
N ASP A 265 -22.26 28.97 2.67
CA ASP A 265 -23.64 29.08 2.20
C ASP A 265 -24.24 27.72 1.82
N VAL A 266 -23.40 26.82 1.30
CA VAL A 266 -23.78 25.45 0.89
C VAL A 266 -22.72 24.48 1.41
N VAL A 267 -23.14 23.32 1.90
CA VAL A 267 -22.26 22.18 2.17
C VAL A 267 -22.47 21.11 1.09
N ALA A 268 -21.40 20.69 0.44
CA ALA A 268 -21.39 19.65 -0.58
C ALA A 268 -20.56 18.45 -0.13
N ILE A 269 -21.21 17.32 0.15
CA ILE A 269 -20.58 16.03 0.47
C ILE A 269 -20.52 15.22 -0.82
N VAL A 270 -19.32 15.02 -1.38
CA VAL A 270 -19.15 14.51 -2.74
C VAL A 270 -18.71 13.04 -2.73
N GLY A 271 -19.53 12.18 -2.09
CA GLY A 271 -19.39 10.73 -2.12
C GLY A 271 -18.36 10.14 -1.15
N ASP A 272 -18.32 8.83 -1.10
CA ASP A 272 -17.47 7.98 -0.26
C ASP A 272 -17.52 8.37 1.21
N LEU A 273 -18.75 8.49 1.72
CA LEU A 273 -19.00 8.79 3.13
C LEU A 273 -18.68 7.59 4.04
N VAL A 274 -18.92 6.36 3.55
CA VAL A 274 -18.97 5.16 4.41
C VAL A 274 -18.32 3.93 3.78
N ASP A 275 -17.79 3.05 4.66
CA ASP A 275 -17.22 1.74 4.31
C ASP A 275 -18.04 0.57 4.90
N GLY A 276 -19.30 0.75 5.23
CA GLY A 276 -20.18 -0.27 5.80
C GLY A 276 -21.63 0.14 5.83
N THR A 277 -22.47 -0.69 6.46
CA THR A 277 -23.93 -0.52 6.52
C THR A 277 -24.36 0.53 7.56
N VAL A 278 -25.59 1.03 7.44
CA VAL A 278 -26.19 1.93 8.45
C VAL A 278 -26.27 1.25 9.81
N ALA A 279 -26.54 -0.05 9.86
CA ALA A 279 -26.57 -0.79 11.11
C ALA A 279 -25.22 -0.77 11.86
N GLU A 280 -24.10 -0.79 11.12
CA GLU A 280 -22.74 -0.79 11.66
C GLU A 280 -22.25 0.62 11.99
N LEU A 281 -22.49 1.58 11.10
CA LEU A 281 -21.84 2.90 11.09
C LEU A 281 -22.80 4.08 11.34
N GLY A 282 -24.10 3.86 11.38
CA GLY A 282 -25.11 4.89 11.64
C GLY A 282 -24.79 5.76 12.87
N PRO A 283 -24.37 5.19 14.02
CA PRO A 283 -23.96 5.98 15.18
C PRO A 283 -22.82 6.95 14.89
N GLN A 284 -21.89 6.59 14.00
CA GLN A 284 -20.77 7.45 13.60
C GLN A 284 -21.20 8.58 12.66
N ALA A 285 -22.27 8.41 11.88
CA ALA A 285 -22.83 9.42 10.98
C ALA A 285 -23.71 10.45 11.68
N LYS A 286 -24.24 10.15 12.89
CA LYS A 286 -25.15 11.05 13.61
C LYS A 286 -24.72 12.51 13.75
N PRO A 287 -23.42 12.85 13.92
CA PRO A 287 -23.01 14.25 14.01
C PRO A 287 -23.30 15.07 12.72
N LEU A 288 -23.52 14.43 11.58
CA LEU A 288 -23.88 15.13 10.32
C LEU A 288 -25.18 15.93 10.45
N ARG A 289 -26.07 15.57 11.39
CA ARG A 289 -27.29 16.37 11.69
C ARG A 289 -27.02 17.79 12.16
N ASN A 290 -25.80 18.05 12.63
CA ASN A 290 -25.37 19.34 13.15
C ASN A 290 -24.64 20.18 12.09
N LEU A 291 -24.66 19.77 10.80
CA LEU A 291 -24.14 20.60 9.72
C LEU A 291 -24.98 21.87 9.60
N GLU A 292 -24.29 22.99 9.52
CA GLU A 292 -24.87 24.33 9.42
C GLU A 292 -24.50 24.96 8.08
N SER A 293 -25.51 25.42 7.35
CA SER A 293 -25.33 26.16 6.09
C SER A 293 -26.61 26.93 5.74
N ARG A 294 -26.45 28.01 5.01
CA ARG A 294 -27.57 28.90 4.68
C ARG A 294 -28.58 28.24 3.73
N TYR A 295 -28.10 27.45 2.76
CA TYR A 295 -28.91 26.84 1.71
C TYR A 295 -28.97 25.32 1.76
N GLY A 296 -28.47 24.74 2.85
CA GLY A 296 -28.55 23.30 3.08
C GLY A 296 -27.27 22.54 2.75
N SER A 297 -27.29 21.27 3.18
CA SER A 297 -26.22 20.30 2.97
C SER A 297 -26.66 19.27 1.95
N TYR A 298 -25.85 18.99 0.94
CA TYR A 298 -26.15 18.11 -0.17
C TYR A 298 -25.14 16.97 -0.26
N PHE A 299 -25.58 15.83 -0.75
CA PHE A 299 -24.78 14.64 -0.90
C PHE A 299 -24.98 14.00 -2.28
N VAL A 300 -23.94 13.46 -2.86
CA VAL A 300 -23.99 12.50 -3.97
C VAL A 300 -23.27 11.22 -3.57
N THR A 301 -23.67 10.09 -4.15
CA THR A 301 -23.01 8.81 -3.90
C THR A 301 -21.60 8.78 -4.48
N GLY A 302 -20.68 8.12 -3.77
CA GLY A 302 -19.43 7.64 -4.32
C GLY A 302 -19.49 6.14 -4.59
N ASN A 303 -18.38 5.54 -4.98
CA ASN A 303 -18.32 4.11 -5.27
C ASN A 303 -18.45 3.23 -4.02
N HIS A 304 -18.04 3.73 -2.85
CA HIS A 304 -18.10 2.97 -1.62
C HIS A 304 -19.52 2.72 -1.14
N GLU A 305 -20.45 3.62 -1.38
CA GLU A 305 -21.87 3.39 -1.09
C GLU A 305 -22.43 2.18 -1.86
N TYR A 306 -21.91 1.89 -3.06
CA TYR A 306 -22.31 0.70 -3.84
C TYR A 306 -21.61 -0.60 -3.42
N TYR A 307 -20.52 -0.51 -2.61
CA TYR A 307 -19.83 -1.69 -2.09
C TYR A 307 -20.45 -2.22 -0.80
N THR A 308 -21.37 -1.45 -0.18
CA THR A 308 -22.13 -1.92 0.98
C THR A 308 -23.09 -3.03 0.60
N ALA A 309 -23.45 -3.89 1.56
CA ALA A 309 -24.26 -5.08 1.28
C ALA A 309 -25.67 -4.76 0.73
N GLY A 310 -26.22 -3.59 1.08
CA GLY A 310 -27.55 -3.12 0.63
C GLY A 310 -27.51 -2.09 -0.49
N GLY A 311 -26.32 -1.76 -1.00
CA GLY A 311 -26.15 -0.64 -1.92
C GLY A 311 -26.35 0.73 -1.24
N PRO A 312 -26.51 1.83 -2.01
CA PRO A 312 -26.56 3.17 -1.46
C PRO A 312 -27.91 3.53 -0.77
N GLY A 313 -28.97 2.73 -0.99
CA GLY A 313 -30.35 3.08 -0.62
C GLY A 313 -30.53 3.36 0.88
N GLU A 314 -29.97 2.55 1.74
CA GLU A 314 -30.06 2.74 3.20
C GLU A 314 -29.37 4.01 3.67
N TRP A 315 -28.23 4.36 3.10
CA TRP A 315 -27.49 5.57 3.44
C TRP A 315 -28.18 6.83 2.91
N ILE A 316 -28.80 6.74 1.72
CA ILE A 316 -29.60 7.83 1.17
C ILE A 316 -30.75 8.19 2.12
N GLU A 317 -31.44 7.17 2.67
CA GLU A 317 -32.52 7.40 3.63
C GLU A 317 -32.01 7.92 4.98
N GLU A 318 -30.93 7.34 5.52
CA GLU A 318 -30.31 7.80 6.77
C GLU A 318 -29.87 9.27 6.67
N LEU A 319 -29.24 9.67 5.55
CA LEU A 319 -28.80 11.04 5.34
C LEU A 319 -29.98 12.04 5.27
N ARG A 320 -31.12 11.66 4.69
CA ARG A 320 -32.35 12.48 4.73
C ARG A 320 -32.81 12.71 6.15
N GLN A 321 -32.79 11.68 6.99
CA GLN A 321 -33.17 11.78 8.41
C GLN A 321 -32.19 12.63 9.22
N LEU A 322 -30.92 12.70 8.79
CA LEU A 322 -29.89 13.56 9.36
C LEU A 322 -29.92 15.00 8.82
N GLY A 323 -30.86 15.34 7.90
CA GLY A 323 -31.00 16.69 7.34
C GLY A 323 -30.07 17.00 6.17
N VAL A 324 -29.36 15.99 5.66
CA VAL A 324 -28.55 16.11 4.44
C VAL A 324 -29.41 15.66 3.25
N ARG A 325 -29.43 16.44 2.17
CA ARG A 325 -30.21 16.15 0.97
C ARG A 325 -29.39 15.39 -0.06
N PRO A 326 -29.64 14.10 -0.30
CA PRO A 326 -29.03 13.36 -1.39
C PRO A 326 -29.60 13.83 -2.74
N LEU A 327 -28.73 14.14 -3.69
CA LEU A 327 -29.05 14.45 -5.07
C LEU A 327 -28.84 13.20 -5.93
N GLN A 328 -29.91 12.49 -6.25
CA GLN A 328 -29.89 11.24 -7.00
C GLN A 328 -30.26 11.48 -8.46
N ASN A 329 -29.28 11.91 -9.26
CA ASN A 329 -29.53 12.33 -10.64
C ASN A 329 -30.59 13.44 -10.69
N GLU A 330 -30.42 14.45 -9.85
CA GLU A 330 -31.38 15.57 -9.73
C GLU A 330 -30.68 16.91 -9.53
N ARG A 331 -31.42 17.98 -9.71
CA ARG A 331 -30.98 19.37 -9.58
C ARG A 331 -31.89 20.14 -8.62
N VAL A 332 -31.27 21.07 -7.90
CA VAL A 332 -31.94 22.06 -7.08
C VAL A 332 -31.52 23.48 -7.49
N GLU A 333 -32.40 24.42 -7.27
CA GLU A 333 -32.13 25.83 -7.51
C GLU A 333 -31.77 26.52 -6.20
N ILE A 334 -30.58 27.13 -6.13
CA ILE A 334 -30.12 27.93 -5.01
C ILE A 334 -30.39 29.39 -5.32
N ALA A 335 -31.46 29.95 -4.72
CA ALA A 335 -31.79 31.37 -4.88
C ALA A 335 -30.97 32.22 -3.92
N HIS A 336 -30.13 33.12 -4.44
CA HIS A 336 -29.28 34.02 -3.67
C HIS A 336 -29.32 35.43 -4.27
N ALA A 337 -29.65 36.43 -3.45
CA ALA A 337 -29.70 37.85 -3.82
C ALA A 337 -30.49 38.17 -5.11
N GLY A 338 -31.55 37.37 -5.41
CA GLY A 338 -32.39 37.52 -6.60
C GLY A 338 -31.81 36.92 -7.88
N ALA A 339 -30.71 36.15 -7.80
CA ALA A 339 -30.19 35.30 -8.84
C ALA A 339 -30.35 33.83 -8.44
N VAL A 340 -30.15 32.90 -9.38
CA VAL A 340 -30.29 31.46 -9.18
C VAL A 340 -29.05 30.75 -9.68
N LEU A 341 -28.49 29.89 -8.82
CA LEU A 341 -27.47 28.92 -9.16
C LEU A 341 -28.10 27.54 -9.27
N ASP A 342 -27.86 26.83 -10.35
CA ASP A 342 -28.24 25.43 -10.46
C ASP A 342 -27.20 24.54 -9.77
N LEU A 343 -27.60 23.81 -8.71
CA LEU A 343 -26.79 22.80 -8.05
C LEU A 343 -27.33 21.43 -8.43
N ALA A 344 -26.60 20.69 -9.22
CA ALA A 344 -26.97 19.34 -9.69
C ALA A 344 -26.09 18.28 -9.01
N GLY A 345 -26.61 17.06 -8.92
CA GLY A 345 -25.87 15.90 -8.46
C GLY A 345 -26.19 14.68 -9.32
N VAL A 346 -25.16 13.92 -9.66
CA VAL A 346 -25.27 12.63 -10.32
C VAL A 346 -24.74 11.51 -9.45
N ASN A 347 -25.33 10.34 -9.61
CA ASN A 347 -24.86 9.12 -8.95
C ASN A 347 -23.46 8.73 -9.45
N ASP A 348 -22.77 7.89 -8.68
CA ASP A 348 -21.47 7.35 -9.07
C ASP A 348 -21.61 6.34 -10.23
N ILE A 349 -20.54 6.25 -11.04
CA ILE A 349 -20.47 5.30 -12.17
C ILE A 349 -20.51 3.83 -11.73
N SER A 350 -20.21 3.53 -10.46
CA SER A 350 -20.29 2.18 -9.88
C SER A 350 -21.71 1.66 -9.75
N GLY A 351 -22.72 2.52 -9.89
CA GLY A 351 -24.13 2.13 -9.95
C GLY A 351 -24.52 1.40 -11.23
N GLY A 352 -23.62 1.31 -12.22
CA GLY A 352 -23.90 0.67 -13.51
C GLY A 352 -24.88 1.46 -14.39
N PRO A 353 -25.83 0.81 -15.08
CA PRO A 353 -26.86 1.50 -15.85
C PRO A 353 -27.72 2.44 -14.98
N ALA A 354 -28.25 3.51 -15.56
CA ALA A 354 -29.05 4.52 -14.85
C ALA A 354 -30.49 4.01 -14.51
N ASP A 355 -30.57 2.84 -13.87
CA ASP A 355 -31.83 2.17 -13.55
C ASP A 355 -32.25 2.46 -12.10
N GLY A 356 -33.28 3.29 -11.94
CA GLY A 356 -33.85 3.62 -10.63
C GLY A 356 -32.94 4.47 -9.72
N ALA A 357 -33.27 4.52 -8.42
CA ALA A 357 -32.57 5.36 -7.45
C ALA A 357 -31.15 4.88 -7.13
N SER A 358 -30.87 3.60 -7.29
CA SER A 358 -29.57 2.99 -7.05
C SER A 358 -28.73 2.80 -8.31
N GLY A 359 -29.21 3.25 -9.47
CA GLY A 359 -28.50 3.20 -10.74
C GLY A 359 -27.32 4.17 -10.79
N GLY A 360 -26.57 4.09 -11.90
CA GLY A 360 -25.45 4.98 -12.19
C GLY A 360 -25.85 6.41 -12.55
N PRO A 361 -24.94 7.20 -13.10
CA PRO A 361 -25.19 8.60 -13.41
C PRO A 361 -26.16 8.75 -14.59
N ASP A 362 -27.17 9.62 -14.41
CA ASP A 362 -28.11 10.05 -15.44
C ASP A 362 -28.02 11.57 -15.58
N PHE A 363 -27.17 12.02 -16.50
CA PHE A 363 -26.91 13.44 -16.75
C PHE A 363 -28.13 14.12 -17.39
N GLU A 364 -28.91 13.43 -18.22
CA GLU A 364 -30.11 14.00 -18.83
C GLU A 364 -31.17 14.31 -17.77
N ARG A 365 -31.38 13.39 -16.82
CA ARG A 365 -32.30 13.58 -15.72
C ARG A 365 -31.85 14.72 -14.81
N ALA A 366 -30.54 14.81 -14.49
CA ALA A 366 -29.99 15.84 -13.62
C ALA A 366 -29.91 17.22 -14.26
N LEU A 367 -29.58 17.29 -15.55
CA LEU A 367 -29.21 18.52 -16.24
C LEU A 367 -30.11 18.89 -17.43
N GLY A 368 -30.94 17.96 -17.87
CA GLY A 368 -31.90 18.20 -18.94
C GLY A 368 -32.94 19.26 -18.55
N GLY A 369 -33.39 20.05 -19.51
CA GLY A 369 -34.46 21.04 -19.31
C GLY A 369 -34.12 22.20 -18.39
N ARG A 370 -32.81 22.36 -17.92
CA ARG A 370 -32.42 23.52 -17.14
C ARG A 370 -32.31 24.81 -17.98
N ASP A 371 -32.37 25.93 -17.34
CA ASP A 371 -32.04 27.21 -17.97
C ASP A 371 -30.52 27.34 -18.18
N ARG A 372 -30.08 27.17 -19.43
CA ARG A 372 -28.65 27.18 -19.79
C ARG A 372 -27.99 28.56 -19.65
N SER A 373 -28.75 29.63 -19.41
CA SER A 373 -28.19 30.95 -19.11
C SER A 373 -27.66 31.04 -17.67
N ARG A 374 -28.09 30.13 -16.78
CA ARG A 374 -27.66 30.07 -15.39
C ARG A 374 -26.37 29.26 -15.24
N SER A 375 -25.54 29.66 -14.30
CA SER A 375 -24.38 28.85 -13.92
C SER A 375 -24.80 27.58 -13.22
N THR A 376 -24.12 26.50 -13.54
CA THR A 376 -24.39 25.16 -12.99
C THR A 376 -23.16 24.61 -12.29
N VAL A 377 -23.34 24.24 -11.01
CA VAL A 377 -22.37 23.45 -10.23
C VAL A 377 -22.87 22.00 -10.17
N LEU A 378 -22.02 21.07 -10.54
CA LEU A 378 -22.32 19.62 -10.51
C LEU A 378 -21.53 18.94 -9.40
N LEU A 379 -22.19 18.19 -8.56
CA LEU A 379 -21.60 17.23 -7.65
C LEU A 379 -21.50 15.88 -8.36
N ALA A 380 -20.28 15.37 -8.54
CA ALA A 380 -20.02 14.07 -9.15
C ALA A 380 -18.75 13.49 -8.55
N HIS A 381 -18.86 12.33 -7.90
CA HIS A 381 -17.79 11.80 -7.08
C HIS A 381 -16.47 11.59 -7.85
N GLN A 382 -16.52 10.94 -9.01
CA GLN A 382 -15.32 10.65 -9.79
C GLN A 382 -14.99 11.73 -10.82
N PRO A 383 -13.74 12.23 -10.86
CA PRO A 383 -13.31 13.24 -11.82
C PRO A 383 -13.54 12.88 -13.29
N VAL A 384 -13.49 11.60 -13.64
CA VAL A 384 -13.73 11.10 -15.00
C VAL A 384 -15.14 11.45 -15.53
N GLN A 385 -16.11 11.72 -14.64
CA GLN A 385 -17.46 12.14 -15.04
C GLN A 385 -17.49 13.54 -15.68
N ALA A 386 -16.38 14.29 -15.60
CA ALA A 386 -16.28 15.62 -16.19
C ALA A 386 -16.35 15.62 -17.72
N ASP A 387 -16.01 14.51 -18.37
CA ASP A 387 -16.15 14.38 -19.82
C ASP A 387 -17.63 14.49 -20.25
N GLU A 388 -18.51 13.86 -19.48
CA GLU A 388 -19.96 13.95 -19.75
C GLU A 388 -20.52 15.29 -19.27
N ALA A 389 -20.11 15.78 -18.11
CA ALA A 389 -20.50 17.10 -17.59
C ALA A 389 -20.22 18.23 -18.59
N ALA A 390 -19.08 18.17 -19.29
CA ALA A 390 -18.70 19.14 -20.31
C ALA A 390 -19.67 19.14 -21.51
N ARG A 391 -20.19 17.98 -21.94
CA ARG A 391 -21.20 17.87 -23.02
C ARG A 391 -22.50 18.55 -22.65
N TYR A 392 -22.84 18.54 -21.35
CA TYR A 392 -24.01 19.25 -20.85
C TYR A 392 -23.74 20.72 -20.55
N GLY A 393 -22.49 21.24 -20.70
CA GLY A 393 -22.13 22.63 -20.45
C GLY A 393 -22.21 22.99 -18.97
N VAL A 394 -21.76 22.15 -18.10
CA VAL A 394 -21.55 22.41 -16.67
C VAL A 394 -20.41 23.42 -16.49
N ASP A 395 -20.58 24.40 -15.61
CA ASP A 395 -19.53 25.43 -15.35
C ASP A 395 -18.46 24.90 -14.40
N LEU A 396 -18.88 24.17 -13.35
CA LEU A 396 -18.01 23.64 -12.32
C LEU A 396 -18.46 22.24 -11.90
N GLN A 397 -17.55 21.29 -11.94
CA GLN A 397 -17.74 19.97 -11.30
C GLN A 397 -16.92 19.91 -10.02
N LEU A 398 -17.52 19.42 -8.93
CA LEU A 398 -16.89 19.12 -7.65
C LEU A 398 -16.78 17.61 -7.49
N SER A 399 -15.56 17.14 -7.22
CA SER A 399 -15.23 15.70 -7.16
C SER A 399 -14.30 15.36 -5.98
N GLY A 400 -14.27 14.08 -5.63
CA GLY A 400 -13.35 13.47 -4.67
C GLY A 400 -12.64 12.25 -5.26
N HIS A 401 -12.81 11.06 -4.63
CA HIS A 401 -12.41 9.74 -5.11
C HIS A 401 -10.91 9.45 -5.12
N THR A 402 -10.11 10.39 -5.52
CA THR A 402 -8.67 10.19 -5.79
C THR A 402 -7.81 10.16 -4.54
N HIS A 403 -8.32 10.72 -3.43
CA HIS A 403 -7.57 10.99 -2.20
C HIS A 403 -6.26 11.78 -2.41
N GLY A 404 -6.09 12.44 -3.58
CA GLY A 404 -4.80 12.99 -3.99
C GLY A 404 -3.70 11.92 -4.13
N GLY A 405 -4.10 10.65 -4.28
CA GLY A 405 -3.22 9.48 -4.30
C GLY A 405 -2.84 8.95 -2.92
N GLN A 406 -3.34 9.54 -1.83
CA GLN A 406 -3.22 9.16 -0.42
C GLN A 406 -1.79 8.87 0.08
N MET A 407 -1.07 7.96 -0.56
CA MET A 407 0.29 7.51 -0.19
C MET A 407 1.23 7.68 -1.38
N ALA A 408 1.94 8.82 -1.46
CA ALA A 408 2.93 9.01 -2.53
C ALA A 408 3.98 7.87 -2.55
N PRO A 409 4.38 7.34 -3.72
CA PRO A 409 4.10 7.84 -5.06
C PRO A 409 2.87 7.23 -5.77
N PHE A 410 1.89 6.68 -5.03
CA PHE A 410 0.70 6.05 -5.61
C PHE A 410 -0.13 7.03 -6.47
N ASN A 411 -0.03 8.35 -6.20
CA ASN A 411 -0.61 9.40 -7.02
C ASN A 411 -0.24 9.31 -8.52
N LEU A 412 0.94 8.76 -8.85
CA LEU A 412 1.36 8.53 -10.23
C LEU A 412 0.52 7.44 -10.92
N LEU A 413 0.00 6.47 -10.17
CA LEU A 413 -0.89 5.45 -10.71
C LEU A 413 -2.32 5.96 -10.84
N VAL A 414 -2.78 6.80 -9.89
CA VAL A 414 -4.11 7.42 -9.95
C VAL A 414 -4.25 8.29 -11.19
N SER A 415 -3.20 9.03 -11.59
CA SER A 415 -3.20 9.88 -12.79
C SER A 415 -3.35 9.12 -14.10
N LEU A 416 -3.22 7.77 -14.10
CA LEU A 416 -3.49 6.94 -15.28
C LEU A 416 -4.97 6.67 -15.50
N GLN A 417 -5.80 6.83 -14.46
CA GLN A 417 -7.24 6.53 -14.49
C GLN A 417 -8.12 7.77 -14.37
N GLN A 418 -7.63 8.79 -13.66
CA GLN A 418 -8.39 10.00 -13.39
C GLN A 418 -7.71 11.20 -14.04
N PRO A 419 -8.45 12.07 -14.77
CA PRO A 419 -7.89 13.19 -15.49
C PRO A 419 -7.24 14.25 -14.57
N ILE A 420 -7.74 14.35 -13.34
CA ILE A 420 -7.28 15.29 -12.33
C ILE A 420 -7.15 14.54 -11.01
N VAL A 421 -5.98 14.62 -10.36
CA VAL A 421 -5.71 13.91 -9.09
C VAL A 421 -6.09 14.76 -7.88
N SER A 422 -5.89 16.08 -7.92
CA SER A 422 -6.31 17.01 -6.85
C SER A 422 -6.23 18.45 -7.33
N GLY A 423 -7.00 19.34 -6.68
CA GLY A 423 -7.04 20.75 -7.00
C GLY A 423 -7.85 21.06 -8.26
N PHE A 424 -7.54 22.19 -8.89
CA PHE A 424 -8.24 22.62 -10.09
C PHE A 424 -7.71 21.98 -11.36
N GLY A 425 -8.64 21.63 -12.24
CA GLY A 425 -8.40 21.25 -13.62
C GLY A 425 -9.49 21.77 -14.53
N GLN A 426 -9.45 21.34 -15.79
CA GLN A 426 -10.44 21.70 -16.81
C GLN A 426 -10.61 20.54 -17.79
N VAL A 427 -11.86 20.27 -18.12
CA VAL A 427 -12.25 19.28 -19.15
C VAL A 427 -13.24 19.98 -20.09
N GLY A 428 -12.86 20.20 -21.35
CA GLY A 428 -13.59 21.09 -22.23
C GLY A 428 -13.74 22.50 -21.62
N ASP A 429 -14.97 23.00 -21.55
CA ASP A 429 -15.27 24.29 -20.91
C ASP A 429 -15.62 24.14 -19.42
N THR A 430 -15.71 22.92 -18.90
CA THR A 430 -16.05 22.65 -17.51
C THR A 430 -14.80 22.76 -16.62
N ARG A 431 -14.85 23.64 -15.60
CA ARG A 431 -13.89 23.61 -14.51
C ARG A 431 -14.16 22.41 -13.61
N VAL A 432 -13.09 21.82 -13.11
CA VAL A 432 -13.21 20.68 -12.18
C VAL A 432 -12.36 20.98 -10.95
N TYR A 433 -12.94 20.82 -9.79
CA TYR A 433 -12.19 20.81 -8.53
C TYR A 433 -12.25 19.43 -7.91
N VAL A 434 -11.09 18.86 -7.61
CA VAL A 434 -10.96 17.54 -6.98
C VAL A 434 -10.35 17.71 -5.61
N THR A 435 -11.15 17.45 -4.56
CA THR A 435 -10.66 17.45 -3.18
C THR A 435 -9.89 16.17 -2.87
N ARG A 436 -8.91 16.29 -1.96
CA ARG A 436 -8.17 15.11 -1.47
C ARG A 436 -8.97 14.25 -0.48
N GLY A 437 -10.19 14.70 -0.10
CA GLY A 437 -11.03 14.03 0.86
C GLY A 437 -10.58 14.23 2.32
N ALA A 438 -11.53 14.12 3.26
CA ALA A 438 -11.33 14.44 4.67
C ALA A 438 -10.94 13.21 5.52
N GLY A 439 -11.14 11.99 5.01
CA GLY A 439 -10.80 10.73 5.66
C GLY A 439 -9.60 10.02 5.04
N PHE A 440 -9.63 8.72 5.08
CA PHE A 440 -8.66 7.82 4.43
C PHE A 440 -9.34 6.51 4.07
N TRP A 441 -8.90 5.90 2.98
CA TRP A 441 -9.33 4.57 2.58
C TRP A 441 -8.27 3.52 2.90
N GLY A 442 -8.69 2.41 3.54
CA GLY A 442 -7.78 1.33 3.92
C GLY A 442 -6.76 1.75 4.98
N PRO A 443 -5.44 1.80 4.69
CA PRO A 443 -4.45 2.21 5.67
C PRO A 443 -4.68 3.64 6.18
N PRO A 444 -4.68 3.87 7.51
CA PRO A 444 -4.78 5.20 8.09
C PRO A 444 -3.45 5.98 7.92
N VAL A 445 -3.06 6.19 6.66
CA VAL A 445 -1.75 6.76 6.29
C VAL A 445 -1.93 7.73 5.13
N ARG A 446 -1.53 8.99 5.32
CA ARG A 446 -1.51 10.02 4.30
C ARG A 446 -0.10 10.60 4.16
N VAL A 447 0.54 10.39 3.01
CA VAL A 447 1.89 10.90 2.70
C VAL A 447 1.85 11.67 1.38
N GLY A 448 2.13 12.97 1.44
CA GLY A 448 2.08 13.85 0.26
C GLY A 448 0.67 14.31 -0.15
N ALA A 449 -0.37 13.81 0.54
CA ALA A 449 -1.77 14.14 0.28
C ALA A 449 -2.54 14.26 1.61
N PRO A 450 -2.36 15.35 2.38
CA PRO A 450 -3.06 15.54 3.64
C PRO A 450 -4.58 15.58 3.44
N PRO A 451 -5.37 15.14 4.44
CA PRO A 451 -6.83 15.26 4.40
C PRO A 451 -7.24 16.73 4.22
N GLU A 452 -8.37 16.96 3.58
CA GLU A 452 -8.77 18.30 3.15
C GLU A 452 -10.28 18.53 3.34
N ILE A 453 -10.63 19.75 3.78
CA ILE A 453 -11.96 20.34 3.63
C ILE A 453 -11.76 21.63 2.84
N THR A 454 -12.51 21.81 1.75
CA THR A 454 -12.30 22.93 0.85
C THR A 454 -13.42 23.97 0.99
N LEU A 455 -13.05 25.22 1.08
CA LEU A 455 -13.96 26.35 0.96
C LEU A 455 -13.78 27.00 -0.41
N LEU A 456 -14.76 26.83 -1.30
CA LEU A 456 -14.77 27.46 -2.61
C LEU A 456 -15.64 28.72 -2.58
N GLU A 457 -15.12 29.81 -3.07
CA GLU A 457 -15.84 31.07 -3.29
C GLU A 457 -16.08 31.27 -4.78
N LEU A 458 -17.35 31.36 -5.18
CA LEU A 458 -17.72 31.63 -6.58
C LEU A 458 -17.47 33.07 -6.97
N ARG A 459 -16.88 33.27 -8.14
CA ARG A 459 -16.55 34.62 -8.70
C ARG A 459 -16.92 34.66 -10.18
N GLY A 460 -17.48 35.79 -10.65
CA GLY A 460 -17.77 36.07 -12.05
C GLY A 460 -16.59 36.65 -12.84
#